data_7328fc91a244032b268a7547577236c0
#
_entry.id   7328fc91a244032b268a7547577236c0
#
_cell.length_a   1.000
_cell.length_b   1.000
_cell.length_c   1.000
_cell.angle_alpha   90.00
_cell.angle_beta   90.00
_cell.angle_gamma   90.00
#
_symmetry.space_group_name_H-M   'P 1'
#
loop_
_entity.id
_entity.type
_entity.pdbx_description
1 polymer ?
#
loop_
_entity_poly.entity_id
_entity_poly.type
_entity_poly.pdbx_seq_one_letter_code
_entity_poly.pdbx_strand_id
1 'polypeptide(L)'
;AKSDTSTAPRSIPWYDFECAEELKLPSGCSLVGVELLEDSVELPVFRHPLNAAYILGPELGNLSPEILERCKHVVKIPTHFSLNVATTGAIILYDRIRSMGNFGKRPTTTLSEPLPPMKHVQGSSLRRKRKK
;
A
#
# COMPACT_ATOMS: atom_id res chain seq x y z
N ALA A 1 11.68 -0.64 14.97
CA ALA A 1 11.36 0.70 15.43
C ALA A 1 10.52 0.61 16.70
N LYS A 2 10.80 1.47 17.68
CA LYS A 2 10.08 1.50 18.96
C LYS A 2 8.59 1.88 18.86
N SER A 3 8.13 2.25 17.67
CA SER A 3 6.75 2.67 17.40
C SER A 3 5.87 1.60 16.75
N ASP A 4 6.42 0.45 16.38
CA ASP A 4 5.61 -0.62 15.81
C ASP A 4 4.92 -1.42 16.93
N THR A 5 3.66 -1.11 17.14
CA THR A 5 2.78 -1.80 18.08
C THR A 5 1.96 -2.90 17.42
N SER A 6 2.02 -3.02 16.09
CA SER A 6 1.18 -3.94 15.33
C SER A 6 1.66 -5.38 15.35
N THR A 7 2.96 -5.62 15.64
CA THR A 7 3.61 -6.92 15.48
C THR A 7 3.37 -7.57 14.12
N ALA A 8 3.12 -6.76 13.08
CA ALA A 8 2.81 -7.19 11.73
C ALA A 8 3.81 -8.21 11.15
N PRO A 9 5.14 -8.06 11.36
CA PRO A 9 6.11 -9.04 10.87
C PRO A 9 5.90 -10.47 11.38
N ARG A 10 5.19 -10.64 12.49
CA ARG A 10 4.84 -11.98 13.02
C ARG A 10 3.63 -12.61 12.33
N SER A 11 2.84 -11.79 11.64
CA SER A 11 1.58 -12.20 11.01
C SER A 11 1.62 -12.22 9.49
N ILE A 12 2.68 -11.66 8.90
CA ILE A 12 2.87 -11.53 7.45
C ILE A 12 4.20 -12.19 7.09
N PRO A 13 4.29 -12.97 5.99
CA PRO A 13 5.57 -13.47 5.49
C PRO A 13 6.56 -12.32 5.28
N TRP A 14 7.75 -12.49 5.79
CA TRP A 14 8.82 -11.50 5.77
C TRP A 14 10.09 -12.12 5.19
N TYR A 15 10.74 -11.43 4.28
CA TYR A 15 11.97 -11.88 3.63
C TYR A 15 12.94 -10.71 3.55
N ASP A 16 14.19 -10.95 3.93
CA ASP A 16 15.29 -9.99 3.78
C ASP A 16 16.17 -10.36 2.59
N PHE A 17 16.56 -9.35 1.83
CA PHE A 17 17.49 -9.48 0.71
C PHE A 17 18.62 -8.49 0.90
N GLU A 18 19.87 -8.94 0.70
CA GLU A 18 21.05 -8.09 0.85
C GLU A 18 21.22 -7.12 -0.31
N CYS A 19 20.78 -7.50 -1.49
CA CYS A 19 20.90 -6.69 -2.70
C CYS A 19 19.69 -6.87 -3.62
N ALA A 20 19.55 -5.95 -4.59
CA ALA A 20 18.44 -5.96 -5.52
C ALA A 20 18.42 -7.20 -6.43
N GLU A 21 19.58 -7.75 -6.74
CA GLU A 21 19.73 -8.93 -7.61
C GLU A 21 19.11 -10.18 -6.99
N GLU A 22 19.08 -10.26 -5.67
CA GLU A 22 18.49 -11.38 -4.94
C GLU A 22 16.96 -11.36 -4.97
N LEU A 23 16.35 -10.21 -5.27
CA LEU A 23 14.90 -10.09 -5.35
C LEU A 23 14.37 -10.89 -6.53
N LYS A 24 13.78 -12.03 -6.23
CA LYS A 24 13.11 -12.89 -7.22
C LYS A 24 11.60 -12.76 -7.06
N LEU A 25 10.94 -12.39 -8.13
CA LEU A 25 9.49 -12.30 -8.17
C LEU A 25 8.88 -13.57 -8.77
N PRO A 26 7.68 -13.95 -8.36
CA PRO A 26 6.93 -15.02 -9.00
C PRO A 26 6.76 -14.74 -10.50
N SER A 27 6.68 -15.81 -11.30
CA SER A 27 6.42 -15.70 -12.73
C SER A 27 5.12 -14.92 -12.98
N GLY A 28 5.15 -13.99 -13.92
CA GLY A 28 4.00 -13.14 -14.25
C GLY A 28 3.75 -11.98 -13.29
N CYS A 29 4.57 -11.81 -12.25
CA CYS A 29 4.49 -10.67 -11.34
C CYS A 29 5.24 -9.47 -11.93
N SER A 30 4.55 -8.34 -12.05
CA SER A 30 5.13 -7.08 -12.53
C SER A 30 5.72 -6.29 -11.36
N LEU A 31 6.96 -5.84 -11.50
CA LEU A 31 7.55 -4.90 -10.54
C LEU A 31 7.07 -3.48 -10.87
N VAL A 32 6.51 -2.82 -9.88
CA VAL A 32 6.02 -1.44 -9.95
C VAL A 32 6.83 -0.59 -8.98
N GLY A 33 7.64 0.31 -9.52
CA GLY A 33 8.37 1.29 -8.72
C GLY A 33 7.44 2.41 -8.25
N VAL A 34 7.63 2.86 -7.02
CA VAL A 34 6.92 4.02 -6.48
C VAL A 34 7.95 5.12 -6.27
N GLU A 35 7.96 6.09 -7.16
CA GLU A 35 8.97 7.16 -7.18
C GLU A 35 8.43 8.44 -7.82
N LEU A 36 8.84 9.58 -7.29
CA LEU A 36 8.50 10.91 -7.80
C LEU A 36 9.41 11.30 -8.97
N LEU A 37 9.26 10.61 -10.09
CA LEU A 37 9.96 10.97 -11.33
C LEU A 37 9.06 11.80 -12.24
N GLU A 38 9.68 12.54 -13.13
CA GLU A 38 8.95 13.40 -14.06
C GLU A 38 8.03 12.59 -15.00
N ASP A 39 8.51 11.45 -15.44
CA ASP A 39 7.82 10.52 -16.35
C ASP A 39 6.99 9.43 -15.66
N SER A 40 6.94 9.43 -14.33
CA SER A 40 6.10 8.48 -13.59
C SER A 40 4.62 8.69 -13.85
N VAL A 41 3.88 7.58 -13.97
CA VAL A 41 2.42 7.63 -14.11
C VAL A 41 1.79 8.09 -12.80
N GLU A 42 0.85 9.00 -12.86
CA GLU A 42 0.10 9.42 -11.67
C GLU A 42 -0.87 8.35 -11.18
N LEU A 43 -0.86 8.08 -9.89
CA LEU A 43 -1.67 7.03 -9.28
C LEU A 43 -3.15 7.09 -9.64
N PRO A 44 -3.82 8.26 -9.71
CA PRO A 44 -5.26 8.32 -10.04
C PRO A 44 -5.63 7.74 -11.41
N VAL A 45 -4.67 7.67 -12.33
CA VAL A 45 -4.88 7.14 -13.69
C VAL A 45 -4.12 5.84 -13.94
N PHE A 46 -3.42 5.33 -12.93
CA PHE A 46 -2.63 4.12 -13.05
C PHE A 46 -3.51 2.86 -13.05
N ARG A 47 -3.26 1.98 -14.00
CA ARG A 47 -3.89 0.66 -14.06
C ARG A 47 -2.99 -0.36 -13.37
N HIS A 48 -3.42 -0.82 -12.21
CA HIS A 48 -2.66 -1.82 -11.45
C HIS A 48 -2.59 -3.15 -12.20
N PRO A 49 -1.40 -3.75 -12.36
CA PRO A 49 -1.27 -5.10 -12.90
C PRO A 49 -2.00 -6.11 -12.00
N LEU A 50 -2.53 -7.17 -12.60
CA LEU A 50 -3.23 -8.21 -11.84
C LEU A 50 -2.33 -8.83 -10.76
N ASN A 51 -1.09 -9.13 -11.14
CA ASN A 51 -0.05 -9.60 -10.21
C ASN A 51 1.07 -8.55 -10.18
N ALA A 52 1.29 -7.96 -9.03
CA ALA A 52 2.26 -6.89 -8.87
C ALA A 52 3.01 -6.97 -7.55
N ALA A 53 4.28 -6.60 -7.59
CA ALA A 53 5.08 -6.26 -6.43
C ALA A 53 5.38 -4.76 -6.49
N TYR A 54 5.15 -4.05 -5.40
CA TYR A 54 5.45 -2.62 -5.30
C TYR A 54 6.75 -2.44 -4.56
N ILE A 55 7.67 -1.68 -5.16
CA ILE A 55 8.92 -1.32 -4.52
C ILE A 55 8.94 0.17 -4.22
N LEU A 56 9.18 0.48 -2.96
CA LEU A 56 9.28 1.84 -2.46
C LEU A 56 10.74 2.15 -2.16
N GLY A 57 11.14 3.38 -2.41
CA GLY A 57 12.49 3.83 -2.10
C GLY A 57 12.75 3.99 -0.61
N PRO A 58 14.01 4.22 -0.23
CA PRO A 58 14.37 4.54 1.14
C PRO A 58 13.78 5.89 1.56
N GLU A 59 13.70 6.14 2.86
CA GLU A 59 13.23 7.44 3.38
C GLU A 59 14.11 8.62 2.92
N LEU A 60 15.41 8.37 2.76
CA LEU A 60 16.37 9.31 2.23
C LEU A 60 16.95 8.78 0.92
N GLY A 61 16.66 9.45 -0.17
CA GLY A 61 17.13 9.08 -1.50
C GLY A 61 16.03 8.52 -2.40
N ASN A 62 16.45 7.93 -3.51
CA ASN A 62 15.58 7.42 -4.56
C ASN A 62 15.82 5.93 -4.79
N LEU A 63 14.93 5.30 -5.55
CA LEU A 63 15.19 3.96 -6.08
C LEU A 63 16.44 3.98 -6.96
N SER A 64 17.27 2.95 -6.84
CA SER A 64 18.47 2.84 -7.66
C SER A 64 18.12 2.68 -9.14
N PRO A 65 19.01 3.13 -10.07
CA PRO A 65 18.79 2.92 -11.50
C PRO A 65 18.55 1.46 -11.86
N GLU A 66 19.28 0.54 -11.26
CA GLU A 66 19.13 -0.91 -11.52
C GLU A 66 17.73 -1.42 -11.15
N ILE A 67 17.16 -0.93 -10.05
CA ILE A 67 15.79 -1.26 -9.66
C ILE A 67 14.78 -0.63 -10.61
N LEU A 68 14.99 0.63 -11.00
CA LEU A 68 14.11 1.33 -11.94
C LEU A 68 14.07 0.63 -13.29
N GLU A 69 15.20 0.15 -13.79
CA GLU A 69 15.26 -0.63 -15.03
C GLU A 69 14.47 -1.94 -14.96
N ARG A 70 14.38 -2.55 -13.79
CA ARG A 70 13.58 -3.76 -13.57
C ARG A 70 12.09 -3.48 -13.44
N CYS A 71 11.72 -2.25 -13.14
CA CYS A 71 10.33 -1.87 -12.99
C CYS A 71 9.63 -1.85 -14.33
N LYS A 72 8.55 -2.60 -14.47
CA LYS A 72 7.68 -2.53 -15.65
C LYS A 72 6.91 -1.21 -15.71
N HIS A 73 6.59 -0.66 -14.55
CA HIS A 73 5.91 0.62 -14.39
C HIS A 73 6.53 1.39 -13.24
N VAL A 74 6.49 2.71 -13.33
CA VAL A 74 6.81 3.59 -12.21
C VAL A 74 5.60 4.50 -11.97
N VAL A 75 5.11 4.53 -10.75
CA VAL A 75 3.94 5.30 -10.35
C VAL A 75 4.30 6.33 -9.31
N LYS A 76 3.64 7.48 -9.35
CA LYS A 76 3.77 8.53 -8.33
C LYS A 76 2.42 8.93 -7.77
N ILE A 77 2.43 9.29 -6.50
CA ILE A 77 1.34 10.04 -5.91
C ILE A 77 1.55 11.51 -6.30
N PRO A 78 0.55 12.19 -6.90
CA PRO A 78 0.72 13.56 -7.36
C PRO A 78 0.80 14.53 -6.16
N THR A 79 1.99 14.69 -5.63
CA THR A 79 2.30 15.58 -4.52
C THR A 79 3.52 16.43 -4.86
N HIS A 80 3.66 17.59 -4.21
CA HIS A 80 4.84 18.45 -4.37
C HIS A 80 6.05 17.94 -3.59
N PHE A 81 5.83 17.08 -2.60
CA PHE A 81 6.87 16.57 -1.71
C PHE A 81 6.76 15.05 -1.59
N SER A 82 7.89 14.41 -1.31
CA SER A 82 7.90 13.00 -0.98
C SER A 82 7.13 12.74 0.31
N LEU A 83 6.23 11.77 0.27
CA LEU A 83 5.50 11.31 1.43
C LEU A 83 6.35 10.28 2.20
N ASN A 84 6.04 10.12 3.48
CA ASN A 84 6.58 9.02 4.26
C ASN A 84 6.33 7.67 3.57
N VAL A 85 7.31 6.77 3.62
CA VAL A 85 7.27 5.46 2.93
C VAL A 85 6.06 4.63 3.35
N ALA A 86 5.76 4.55 4.64
CA ALA A 86 4.62 3.79 5.14
C ALA A 86 3.28 4.39 4.65
N THR A 87 3.17 5.71 4.67
CA THR A 87 2.00 6.43 4.15
C THR A 87 1.83 6.20 2.65
N THR A 88 2.91 6.30 1.90
CA THR A 88 2.93 6.02 0.46
C THR A 88 2.45 4.61 0.17
N GLY A 89 2.99 3.62 0.87
CA GLY A 89 2.60 2.22 0.73
C GLY A 89 1.11 2.01 1.02
N ALA A 90 0.60 2.61 2.08
CA ALA A 90 -0.82 2.52 2.45
C ALA A 90 -1.73 3.10 1.36
N ILE A 91 -1.39 4.25 0.80
CA ILE A 91 -2.16 4.89 -0.28
C ILE A 91 -2.16 4.02 -1.54
N ILE A 92 -0.99 3.53 -1.96
CA ILE A 92 -0.85 2.66 -3.15
C ILE A 92 -1.69 1.39 -3.00
N LEU A 93 -1.59 0.72 -1.87
CA LEU A 93 -2.33 -0.53 -1.62
C LEU A 93 -3.83 -0.28 -1.52
N TYR A 94 -4.25 0.82 -0.91
CA TYR A 94 -5.65 1.19 -0.85
C TYR A 94 -6.22 1.48 -2.26
N ASP A 95 -5.50 2.24 -3.07
CA ASP A 95 -5.88 2.52 -4.45
C ASP A 95 -5.97 1.24 -5.29
N ARG A 96 -4.99 0.34 -5.12
CA ARG A 96 -5.03 -0.97 -5.76
C ARG A 96 -6.30 -1.75 -5.42
N ILE A 97 -6.61 -1.89 -4.15
CA ILE A 97 -7.79 -2.65 -3.71
C ILE A 97 -9.07 -2.00 -4.24
N ARG A 98 -9.14 -0.67 -4.18
CA ARG A 98 -10.27 0.10 -4.73
C ARG A 98 -10.46 -0.13 -6.22
N SER A 99 -9.39 0.00 -6.98
CA SER A 99 -9.39 -0.09 -8.45
C SER A 99 -9.74 -1.49 -8.94
N MET A 100 -9.29 -2.52 -8.22
CA MET A 100 -9.50 -3.91 -8.58
C MET A 100 -10.81 -4.49 -8.04
N GLY A 101 -11.56 -3.73 -7.25
CA GLY A 101 -12.84 -4.17 -6.71
C GLY A 101 -12.74 -5.31 -5.70
N ASN A 102 -11.57 -5.52 -5.09
CA ASN A 102 -11.34 -6.62 -4.15
C ASN A 102 -11.84 -6.35 -2.73
N PHE A 103 -12.63 -5.31 -2.54
CA PHE A 103 -13.37 -5.13 -1.30
C PHE A 103 -14.57 -6.08 -1.26
N GLY A 104 -14.85 -6.63 -0.10
CA GLY A 104 -16.14 -7.24 0.16
C GLY A 104 -17.28 -6.28 -0.23
N LYS A 105 -18.39 -6.81 -0.70
CA LYS A 105 -19.55 -6.00 -1.04
C LYS A 105 -19.93 -5.17 0.18
N ARG A 106 -19.96 -3.86 0.01
CA ARG A 106 -20.48 -2.98 1.04
C ARG A 106 -21.97 -3.31 1.22
N PRO A 107 -22.41 -3.73 2.41
CA PRO A 107 -23.83 -4.06 2.59
C PRO A 107 -24.65 -2.80 2.32
N THR A 108 -25.48 -2.89 1.32
CA THR A 108 -26.50 -1.88 1.04
C THR A 108 -27.79 -2.40 1.61
N THR A 109 -28.29 -1.81 2.68
CA THR A 109 -29.64 -2.08 3.16
C THR A 109 -30.55 -0.96 2.71
N THR A 110 -31.73 -1.32 2.25
CA THR A 110 -32.85 -0.37 2.05
C THR A 110 -33.36 0.20 3.38
N LEU A 111 -33.01 -0.43 4.47
CA LEU A 111 -33.24 0.02 5.83
C LEU A 111 -31.94 0.68 6.31
N SER A 112 -32.02 1.93 6.67
CA SER A 112 -30.90 2.79 7.06
C SER A 112 -30.21 2.40 8.40
N GLU A 113 -30.29 1.16 8.81
CA GLU A 113 -29.60 0.72 10.01
C GLU A 113 -28.12 0.46 9.72
N PRO A 114 -27.22 1.17 10.38
CA PRO A 114 -25.80 0.92 10.23
C PRO A 114 -25.46 -0.48 10.77
N LEU A 115 -24.58 -1.17 10.05
CA LEU A 115 -24.04 -2.43 10.57
C LEU A 115 -23.40 -2.22 11.95
N PRO A 116 -23.53 -3.20 12.84
CA PRO A 116 -22.82 -3.13 14.10
C PRO A 116 -21.31 -3.03 13.85
N PRO A 117 -20.59 -2.19 14.61
CA PRO A 117 -19.16 -2.05 14.44
C PRO A 117 -18.49 -3.40 14.70
N MET A 118 -17.56 -3.77 13.80
CA MET A 118 -16.73 -4.95 14.04
C MET A 118 -15.94 -4.78 15.35
N LYS A 119 -15.76 -5.88 16.09
CA LYS A 119 -14.92 -5.85 17.27
C LYS A 119 -13.50 -5.43 16.89
N HIS A 120 -13.05 -4.35 17.48
CA HIS A 120 -11.66 -3.92 17.32
C HIS A 120 -10.75 -4.85 18.11
N VAL A 121 -9.77 -5.46 17.44
CA VAL A 121 -8.88 -6.46 18.05
C VAL A 121 -7.64 -5.83 18.68
N GLN A 122 -7.35 -4.55 18.39
CA GLN A 122 -6.17 -3.85 18.87
C GLN A 122 -6.53 -2.54 19.57
N GLY A 123 -5.92 -2.32 20.73
CA GLY A 123 -6.07 -1.09 21.52
C GLY A 123 -7.37 -0.99 22.30
N SER A 124 -7.47 0.04 23.13
CA SER A 124 -8.70 0.35 23.86
C SER A 124 -9.76 0.88 22.91
N SER A 125 -10.93 0.27 22.91
CA SER A 125 -12.06 0.76 22.12
C SER A 125 -12.57 2.09 22.68
N LEU A 126 -12.28 3.19 21.99
CA LEU A 126 -12.89 4.47 22.29
C LEU A 126 -14.33 4.47 21.76
N ARG A 127 -15.29 4.39 22.64
CA ARG A 127 -16.70 4.58 22.29
C ARG A 127 -17.04 6.07 22.33
N ARG A 128 -17.58 6.57 21.26
CA ARG A 128 -18.13 7.93 21.23
C ARG A 128 -19.32 8.01 22.20
N LYS A 129 -19.22 8.83 23.25
CA LYS A 129 -20.38 9.09 24.12
C LYS A 129 -21.44 9.81 23.28
N ARG A 130 -22.58 9.16 23.06
CA ARG A 130 -23.75 9.86 22.50
C ARG A 130 -24.22 10.87 23.55
N LYS A 131 -24.23 12.15 23.18
CA LYS A 131 -24.97 13.16 23.97
C LYS A 131 -26.44 12.80 23.85
N LYS A 132 -27.09 12.63 25.02
CA LYS A 132 -28.53 12.54 25.10
C LYS A 132 -29.16 13.86 24.71
#